data_c86f78316156c4947217db7915ac2de7
#
_entry.id   c86f78316156c4947217db7915ac2de7
#
_cell.length_a   1.000
_cell.length_b   1.000
_cell.length_c   1.000
_cell.angle_alpha   90.00
_cell.angle_beta   90.00
_cell.angle_gamma   90.00
#
_symmetry.space_group_name_H-M   'P 1'
#
loop_
_entity.id
_entity.type
_entity.pdbx_description
1 polymer ?
#
loop_
_entity_poly.entity_id
_entity_poly.type
_entity_poly.pdbx_seq_one_letter_code
_entity_poly.pdbx_strand_id
1 'polypeptide(L)'
;CLLSRGLGDVYKRQGIDINPGATIGEYFFIDHGTGVVIGETTEIGKNVKLYQGVTLGALSTRQGQLLANVKRHPTIRDNVTIYSNSSVLGGETVIGENTIIGGNTFITASIPANTKVSAKSPELVIKKPKSEVEATNVWDWEN
;
A
#
# COMPACT_ATOMS: atom_id res chain seq x y z
N CYS A 1 8.06 -10.47 26.86
CA CYS A 1 8.32 -11.42 25.76
C CYS A 1 7.06 -12.14 25.25
N LEU A 2 6.13 -12.50 26.13
CA LEU A 2 4.86 -13.14 25.75
C LEU A 2 3.88 -12.20 25.03
N LEU A 3 3.87 -10.92 25.40
CA LEU A 3 3.04 -9.88 24.76
C LEU A 3 3.47 -9.61 23.31
N SER A 4 4.76 -9.63 23.00
CA SER A 4 5.25 -9.42 21.65
C SER A 4 4.92 -10.58 20.68
N ARG A 5 4.85 -11.81 21.18
CA ARG A 5 4.42 -12.97 20.40
C ARG A 5 2.91 -12.97 20.14
N GLY A 6 2.11 -12.57 21.15
CA GLY A 6 0.65 -12.48 21.00
C GLY A 6 0.23 -11.41 19.97
N LEU A 7 0.87 -10.24 19.98
CA LEU A 7 0.61 -9.20 18.99
C LEU A 7 1.01 -9.63 17.57
N GLY A 8 2.18 -10.26 17.40
CA GLY A 8 2.60 -10.78 16.10
C GLY A 8 1.65 -11.83 15.51
N ASP A 9 1.08 -12.69 16.33
CA ASP A 9 0.10 -13.69 15.90
C ASP A 9 -1.26 -13.08 15.54
N VAL A 10 -1.70 -12.05 16.25
CA VAL A 10 -2.93 -11.31 15.93
C VAL A 10 -2.81 -10.64 14.58
N TYR A 11 -1.71 -9.96 14.30
CA TYR A 11 -1.48 -9.29 13.01
C TYR A 11 -1.42 -10.28 11.84
N LYS A 12 -0.73 -11.39 11.98
CA LYS A 12 -0.67 -12.44 10.96
C LYS A 12 -2.05 -13.05 10.65
N ARG A 13 -2.87 -13.25 11.67
CA ARG A 13 -4.23 -13.80 11.49
C ARG A 13 -5.19 -12.83 10.82
N GLN A 14 -4.94 -11.53 10.93
CA GLN A 14 -5.78 -10.48 10.31
C GLN A 14 -5.29 -10.07 8.91
N GLY A 15 -4.19 -10.64 8.41
CA GLY A 15 -3.63 -10.28 7.10
C GLY A 15 -3.05 -8.86 7.05
N ILE A 16 -2.53 -8.36 8.18
CA ILE A 16 -1.83 -7.08 8.31
C ILE A 16 -0.36 -7.37 8.56
N ASP A 17 0.52 -6.76 7.77
CA ASP A 17 1.97 -6.90 7.91
C ASP A 17 2.61 -5.55 8.26
N ILE A 18 2.96 -5.38 9.54
CA ILE A 18 3.66 -4.20 10.03
C ILE A 18 5.06 -4.64 10.47
N ASN A 19 6.08 -4.14 9.77
CA ASN A 19 7.46 -4.41 10.15
C ASN A 19 7.80 -3.69 11.46
N PRO A 20 8.40 -4.38 12.44
CA PRO A 20 8.73 -3.79 13.76
C PRO A 20 9.75 -2.64 13.69
N GLY A 21 10.46 -2.46 12.58
CA GLY A 21 11.36 -1.31 12.36
C GLY A 21 10.63 -0.02 11.97
N ALA A 22 9.35 -0.07 11.62
CA ALA A 22 8.59 1.12 11.29
C ALA A 22 8.39 2.04 12.50
N THR A 23 8.50 3.34 12.27
CA THR A 23 8.20 4.36 13.29
C THR A 23 6.76 4.84 13.09
N ILE A 24 5.94 4.70 14.12
CA ILE A 24 4.51 5.04 14.06
C ILE A 24 4.18 6.04 15.16
N GLY A 25 3.63 7.19 14.77
CA GLY A 25 3.21 8.25 15.66
C GLY A 25 1.91 7.96 16.41
N GLU A 26 1.52 8.88 17.28
CA GLU A 26 0.33 8.76 18.13
C GLU A 26 -0.96 8.81 17.31
N TYR A 27 -2.01 8.15 17.81
CA TYR A 27 -3.35 8.12 17.20
C TYR A 27 -3.37 7.53 15.78
N PHE A 28 -2.47 6.61 15.51
CA PHE A 28 -2.48 5.83 14.27
C PHE A 28 -3.70 4.92 14.22
N PHE A 29 -4.41 4.92 13.11
CA PHE A 29 -5.64 4.15 12.93
C PHE A 29 -5.64 3.36 11.62
N ILE A 30 -6.02 2.09 11.71
CA ILE A 30 -6.25 1.23 10.55
C ILE A 30 -7.73 0.84 10.52
N ASP A 31 -8.39 1.09 9.38
CA ASP A 31 -9.76 0.68 9.14
C ASP A 31 -9.79 -0.56 8.23
N HIS A 32 -10.50 -1.61 8.66
CA HIS A 32 -10.58 -2.93 8.04
C HIS A 32 -9.26 -3.71 7.95
N GLY A 33 -8.17 -3.11 7.68
CA GLY A 33 -6.79 -3.58 7.80
C GLY A 33 -6.31 -4.69 6.87
N THR A 34 -7.17 -5.56 6.35
CA THR A 34 -6.75 -6.69 5.52
C THR A 34 -5.87 -6.24 4.35
N GLY A 35 -4.68 -6.84 4.23
CA GLY A 35 -3.73 -6.53 3.16
C GLY A 35 -2.94 -5.25 3.35
N VAL A 36 -2.98 -4.62 4.52
CA VAL A 36 -2.09 -3.48 4.84
C VAL A 36 -0.66 -4.01 5.04
N VAL A 37 0.29 -3.36 4.37
CA VAL A 37 1.72 -3.65 4.47
C VAL A 37 2.47 -2.37 4.82
N ILE A 38 3.24 -2.38 5.91
CA ILE A 38 4.08 -1.27 6.36
C ILE A 38 5.53 -1.75 6.45
N GLY A 39 6.37 -1.22 5.57
CA GLY A 39 7.78 -1.61 5.48
C GLY A 39 8.66 -1.05 6.59
N GLU A 40 9.82 -1.65 6.79
CA GLU A 40 10.73 -1.47 7.91
C GLU A 40 11.15 -0.01 8.17
N THR A 41 11.49 0.74 7.15
CA THR A 41 11.97 2.12 7.30
C THR A 41 10.87 3.18 7.07
N THR A 42 9.60 2.76 7.17
CA THR A 42 8.47 3.68 7.09
C THR A 42 8.42 4.58 8.32
N GLU A 43 8.17 5.86 8.10
CA GLU A 43 7.89 6.82 9.15
C GLU A 43 6.46 7.31 9.01
N ILE A 44 5.67 7.19 10.06
CA ILE A 44 4.26 7.60 10.11
C ILE A 44 4.10 8.62 11.22
N GLY A 45 3.59 9.79 10.88
CA GLY A 45 3.30 10.88 11.81
C GLY A 45 2.08 10.62 12.69
N LYS A 46 1.58 11.67 13.31
CA LYS A 46 0.43 11.62 14.22
C LYS A 46 -0.89 11.60 13.45
N ASN A 47 -1.90 10.94 14.03
CA ASN A 47 -3.27 10.96 13.52
C ASN A 47 -3.40 10.53 12.05
N VAL A 48 -2.60 9.55 11.63
CA VAL A 48 -2.64 8.97 10.28
C VAL A 48 -3.67 7.85 10.23
N LYS A 49 -4.44 7.78 9.15
CA LYS A 49 -5.46 6.75 8.89
C LYS A 49 -5.13 5.97 7.63
N LEU A 50 -5.08 4.66 7.75
CA LEU A 50 -4.92 3.74 6.62
C LEU A 50 -6.15 2.85 6.48
N TYR A 51 -6.54 2.59 5.24
CA TYR A 51 -7.60 1.64 4.91
C TYR A 51 -7.02 0.33 4.37
N GLN A 52 -7.86 -0.67 4.18
CA GLN A 52 -7.46 -2.00 3.71
C GLN A 52 -6.64 -1.95 2.42
N GLY A 53 -5.69 -2.87 2.28
CA GLY A 53 -4.87 -3.04 1.08
C GLY A 53 -3.83 -1.93 0.84
N VAL A 54 -3.65 -0.99 1.78
CA VAL A 54 -2.61 0.04 1.65
C VAL A 54 -1.23 -0.56 1.80
N THR A 55 -0.33 -0.21 0.89
CA THR A 55 1.07 -0.64 0.93
C THR A 55 2.00 0.57 1.07
N LEU A 56 2.78 0.60 2.14
CA LEU A 56 3.89 1.55 2.34
C LEU A 56 5.20 0.78 2.13
N GLY A 57 5.69 0.78 0.89
CA GLY A 57 6.70 -0.15 0.41
C GLY A 57 7.96 0.51 -0.16
N ALA A 58 8.92 -0.34 -0.57
CA ALA A 58 10.10 0.08 -1.31
C ALA A 58 9.84 0.03 -2.82
N LEU A 59 10.49 0.92 -3.59
CA LEU A 59 10.42 0.92 -5.06
C LEU A 59 11.12 -0.28 -5.68
N SER A 60 12.22 -0.74 -5.09
CA SER A 60 12.97 -1.88 -5.57
C SER A 60 13.64 -2.60 -4.41
N THR A 61 13.61 -3.92 -4.44
CA THR A 61 14.30 -4.80 -3.49
C THR A 61 15.46 -5.55 -4.13
N ARG A 62 15.83 -5.21 -5.39
CA ARG A 62 16.83 -5.97 -6.17
C ARG A 62 18.22 -6.02 -5.53
N GLN A 63 18.56 -5.08 -4.66
CA GLN A 63 19.87 -5.05 -3.99
C GLN A 63 19.86 -5.80 -2.63
N GLY A 64 18.73 -6.40 -2.25
CA GLY A 64 18.62 -7.27 -1.08
C GLY A 64 19.23 -6.68 0.18
N GLN A 65 20.19 -7.40 0.78
CA GLN A 65 20.84 -7.03 2.04
C GLN A 65 21.69 -5.74 1.98
N LEU A 66 22.12 -5.28 0.79
CA LEU A 66 22.83 -4.01 0.64
C LEU A 66 21.96 -2.80 1.01
N LEU A 67 20.64 -2.98 1.06
CA LEU A 67 19.67 -1.98 1.49
C LEU A 67 19.35 -2.05 2.98
N ALA A 68 20.00 -2.94 3.73
CA ALA A 68 19.86 -2.98 5.19
C ALA A 68 20.28 -1.60 5.77
N ASN A 69 19.45 -1.02 6.63
CA ASN A 69 19.64 0.29 7.24
C ASN A 69 19.59 1.51 6.29
N VAL A 70 19.20 1.33 5.02
CA VAL A 70 18.95 2.44 4.11
C VAL A 70 17.46 2.78 4.09
N LYS A 71 17.12 4.08 4.15
CA LYS A 71 15.75 4.55 4.01
C LYS A 71 15.21 4.15 2.62
N ARG A 72 14.24 3.23 2.61
CA ARG A 72 13.67 2.68 1.36
C ARG A 72 12.14 2.70 1.32
N HIS A 73 11.50 3.05 2.44
CA HIS A 73 10.05 3.15 2.57
C HIS A 73 9.63 4.60 2.81
N PRO A 74 8.40 4.97 2.44
CA PRO A 74 7.96 6.36 2.46
C PRO A 74 7.87 6.97 3.86
N THR A 75 7.79 8.29 3.89
CA THR A 75 7.45 9.08 5.08
C THR A 75 6.05 9.66 4.92
N ILE A 76 5.19 9.39 5.88
CA ILE A 76 3.82 9.90 5.95
C ILE A 76 3.76 10.93 7.07
N ARG A 77 3.41 12.18 6.77
CA ARG A 77 3.30 13.26 7.75
C ARG A 77 1.97 13.20 8.51
N ASP A 78 1.76 14.17 9.39
CA ASP A 78 0.61 14.22 10.29
C ASP A 78 -0.72 14.39 9.57
N ASN A 79 -1.80 13.87 10.16
CA ASN A 79 -3.18 14.01 9.69
C ASN A 79 -3.42 13.50 8.25
N VAL A 80 -2.62 12.57 7.77
CA VAL A 80 -2.79 11.98 6.44
C VAL A 80 -3.81 10.85 6.49
N THR A 81 -4.66 10.79 5.46
CA THR A 81 -5.59 9.67 5.24
C THR A 81 -5.27 9.01 3.91
N ILE A 82 -5.04 7.70 3.93
CA ILE A 82 -4.77 6.90 2.72
C ILE A 82 -5.87 5.85 2.57
N TYR A 83 -6.67 6.00 1.51
CA TYR A 83 -7.78 5.09 1.23
C TYR A 83 -7.31 3.78 0.58
N SER A 84 -8.24 2.86 0.49
CA SER A 84 -8.03 1.44 0.17
C SER A 84 -7.22 1.19 -1.10
N ASN A 85 -6.42 0.13 -1.07
CA ASN A 85 -5.63 -0.40 -2.19
C ASN A 85 -4.64 0.60 -2.80
N SER A 86 -4.25 1.64 -2.05
CA SER A 86 -3.25 2.60 -2.51
C SER A 86 -1.85 2.11 -2.17
N SER A 87 -0.92 2.28 -3.10
CA SER A 87 0.49 1.96 -2.90
C SER A 87 1.31 3.24 -2.88
N VAL A 88 2.04 3.47 -1.80
CA VAL A 88 3.00 4.57 -1.66
C VAL A 88 4.39 3.96 -1.50
N LEU A 89 5.27 4.23 -2.46
CA LEU A 89 6.53 3.51 -2.58
C LEU A 89 7.73 4.46 -2.64
N GLY A 90 8.84 4.05 -2.02
CA GLY A 90 10.15 4.70 -2.12
C GLY A 90 10.56 5.51 -0.90
N GLY A 91 11.83 5.45 -0.55
CA GLY A 91 12.41 6.11 0.63
C GLY A 91 12.42 7.65 0.54
N GLU A 92 12.47 8.18 -0.67
CA GLU A 92 12.42 9.63 -0.92
C GLU A 92 10.99 10.17 -1.00
N THR A 93 10.00 9.28 -1.05
CA THR A 93 8.59 9.65 -1.13
C THR A 93 8.08 10.16 0.21
N VAL A 94 7.64 11.41 0.25
CA VAL A 94 7.06 12.07 1.42
C VAL A 94 5.63 12.50 1.10
N ILE A 95 4.69 12.05 1.90
CA ILE A 95 3.30 12.54 1.86
C ILE A 95 3.17 13.65 2.89
N GLY A 96 2.90 14.86 2.41
CA GLY A 96 2.78 16.06 3.24
C GLY A 96 1.57 16.00 4.19
N GLU A 97 1.60 16.81 5.23
CA GLU A 97 0.56 16.87 6.25
C GLU A 97 -0.83 17.24 5.69
N ASN A 98 -1.89 16.82 6.38
CA ASN A 98 -3.29 17.10 6.01
C ASN A 98 -3.65 16.63 4.59
N THR A 99 -2.94 15.64 4.04
CA THR A 99 -3.14 15.13 2.69
C THR A 99 -4.10 13.94 2.68
N ILE A 100 -4.95 13.88 1.67
CA ILE A 100 -5.87 12.77 1.44
C ILE A 100 -5.48 12.06 0.15
N ILE A 101 -5.15 10.78 0.26
CA ILE A 101 -4.85 9.90 -0.87
C ILE A 101 -6.09 9.04 -1.14
N GLY A 102 -6.69 9.23 -2.31
CA GLY A 102 -7.83 8.43 -2.78
C GLY A 102 -7.46 6.99 -3.07
N GLY A 103 -8.43 6.09 -3.03
CA GLY A 103 -8.21 4.66 -3.24
C GLY A 103 -7.66 4.31 -4.63
N ASN A 104 -7.02 3.14 -4.71
CA ASN A 104 -6.44 2.59 -5.95
C ASN A 104 -5.40 3.50 -6.62
N THR A 105 -4.68 4.30 -5.84
CA THR A 105 -3.60 5.16 -6.35
C THR A 105 -2.24 4.48 -6.25
N PHE A 106 -1.34 4.81 -7.18
CA PHE A 106 0.03 4.32 -7.18
C PHE A 106 0.99 5.52 -7.15
N ILE A 107 1.66 5.74 -6.02
CA ILE A 107 2.44 6.94 -5.74
C ILE A 107 3.90 6.57 -5.53
N THR A 108 4.78 7.18 -6.32
CA THR A 108 6.23 7.00 -6.26
C THR A 108 6.99 8.32 -6.14
N ALA A 109 6.27 9.42 -5.99
CA ALA A 109 6.81 10.77 -5.84
C ALA A 109 6.14 11.49 -4.67
N SER A 110 6.84 12.44 -4.08
CA SER A 110 6.34 13.21 -2.94
C SER A 110 5.10 14.04 -3.29
N ILE A 111 4.18 14.12 -2.36
CA ILE A 111 2.95 14.92 -2.44
C ILE A 111 3.03 16.05 -1.42
N PRO A 112 2.81 17.31 -1.83
CA PRO A 112 2.82 18.43 -0.92
C PRO A 112 1.69 18.36 0.12
N ALA A 113 1.83 19.12 1.20
CA ALA A 113 0.83 19.22 2.24
C ALA A 113 -0.51 19.81 1.73
N ASN A 114 -1.60 19.53 2.46
CA ASN A 114 -2.94 20.05 2.18
C ASN A 114 -3.47 19.66 0.79
N THR A 115 -3.07 18.53 0.28
CA THR A 115 -3.38 18.06 -1.09
C THR A 115 -4.38 16.91 -1.07
N LYS A 116 -5.27 16.86 -2.05
CA LYS A 116 -6.12 15.70 -2.32
C LYS A 116 -5.72 15.06 -3.63
N VAL A 117 -5.32 13.80 -3.57
CA VAL A 117 -4.96 12.98 -4.73
C VAL A 117 -6.07 11.99 -5.02
N SER A 118 -6.43 11.83 -6.27
CA SER A 118 -7.39 10.81 -6.71
C SER A 118 -6.94 10.19 -8.03
N ALA A 119 -7.14 8.88 -8.19
CA ALA A 119 -6.98 8.24 -9.48
C ALA A 119 -8.06 8.75 -10.46
N LYS A 120 -7.67 8.99 -11.72
CA LYS A 120 -8.66 9.14 -12.79
C LYS A 120 -9.41 7.81 -12.93
N SER A 121 -10.73 7.85 -13.11
CA SER A 121 -11.48 6.65 -13.47
C SER A 121 -10.85 6.01 -14.70
N PRO A 122 -10.44 4.73 -14.63
CA PRO A 122 -9.92 4.06 -15.81
C PRO A 122 -11.01 4.00 -16.86
N GLU A 123 -10.68 4.32 -18.11
CA GLU A 123 -11.58 4.11 -19.24
C GLU A 123 -11.76 2.61 -19.43
N LEU A 124 -13.01 2.15 -19.40
CA LEU A 124 -13.33 0.76 -19.66
C LEU A 124 -13.26 0.51 -21.17
N VAL A 125 -12.26 -0.25 -21.61
CA VAL A 125 -12.22 -0.76 -22.98
C VAL A 125 -13.09 -2.01 -23.04
N ILE A 126 -14.33 -1.85 -23.47
CA ILE A 126 -15.26 -2.96 -23.69
C ILE A 126 -15.00 -3.54 -25.07
N LYS A 127 -14.38 -4.71 -25.11
CA LYS A 127 -14.25 -5.49 -26.35
C LYS A 127 -15.51 -6.33 -26.53
N LYS A 128 -16.15 -6.23 -27.70
CA LYS A 128 -17.23 -7.15 -28.05
C LYS A 128 -16.64 -8.58 -28.16
N PRO A 129 -17.38 -9.61 -27.75
CA PRO A 129 -16.93 -10.98 -27.96
C PRO A 129 -16.72 -11.20 -29.47
N LYS A 130 -15.68 -11.95 -29.81
CA LYS A 130 -15.49 -12.44 -31.17
C LYS A 130 -16.70 -13.30 -31.54
N SER A 131 -17.08 -13.31 -32.84
CA SER A 131 -18.24 -14.09 -33.31
C SER A 131 -18.12 -15.56 -32.89
N GLU A 132 -19.24 -16.22 -32.66
CA GLU A 132 -19.32 -17.60 -32.15
C GLU A 132 -18.45 -18.63 -32.89
N VAL A 133 -18.12 -18.37 -34.16
CA VAL A 133 -17.28 -19.25 -34.99
C VAL A 133 -15.80 -19.26 -34.53
N GLU A 134 -15.33 -18.20 -33.91
CA GLU A 134 -13.95 -18.16 -33.36
C GLU A 134 -13.87 -18.61 -31.89
N ALA A 135 -14.99 -18.67 -31.18
CA ALA A 135 -15.02 -19.05 -29.75
C ALA A 135 -14.91 -20.56 -29.53
N THR A 136 -15.25 -21.37 -30.54
CA THR A 136 -15.20 -22.85 -30.39
C THR A 136 -13.79 -23.43 -30.41
N ASN A 137 -12.78 -22.68 -30.84
CA ASN A 137 -11.40 -23.18 -30.91
C ASN A 137 -10.54 -22.83 -29.68
N VAL A 138 -11.07 -22.19 -28.64
CA VAL A 138 -10.28 -21.72 -27.47
C VAL A 138 -10.31 -22.75 -26.33
N TRP A 139 -11.18 -23.75 -26.37
CA TRP A 139 -11.40 -24.69 -25.27
C TRP A 139 -11.24 -26.17 -25.65
N ASP A 140 -10.42 -26.48 -26.68
CA ASP A 140 -10.05 -27.86 -26.98
C ASP A 140 -8.97 -28.33 -25.99
N TRP A 141 -9.41 -28.90 -24.86
CA TRP A 141 -8.61 -29.55 -23.84
C TRP A 141 -8.35 -31.04 -24.13
N GLU A 142 -8.75 -31.52 -25.30
CA GLU A 142 -8.50 -32.91 -25.69
C GLU A 142 -7.33 -32.96 -26.69
N ASN A 143 -6.09 -33.09 -26.13
CA ASN A 143 -5.01 -33.96 -26.61
C ASN A 143 -3.85 -33.92 -25.61
#